data_bb36ff96a7f43e75ac5b3dd40f4154b7
#
_entry.id   bb36ff96a7f43e75ac5b3dd40f4154b7
#
_cell.length_a   1.000
_cell.length_b   1.000
_cell.length_c   1.000
_cell.angle_alpha   90.00
_cell.angle_beta   90.00
_cell.angle_gamma   90.00
#
_symmetry.space_group_name_H-M   'P 1'
#
loop_
_entity.id
_entity.type
_entity.pdbx_description
1 polymer ?
#
loop_
_entity_poly.entity_id
_entity_poly.type
_entity_poly.pdbx_seq_one_letter_code
_entity_poly.pdbx_strand_id
1 'polypeptide(L)' 'MRDAINELNKNSIAKATGISYGRLRKFSSGLIKELTPEEQEKIYKYLIKLANRFKKG' A
#
# COMPACT_ATOMS: atom_id res chain seq x y z
N MET A 1 2.16 -8.47 -1.67
CA MET A 1 1.95 -7.08 -1.21
C MET A 1 3.15 -6.17 -1.45
N ARG A 2 4.37 -6.63 -1.13
CA ARG A 2 5.56 -5.80 -1.33
C ARG A 2 5.73 -5.36 -2.79
N ASP A 3 5.50 -6.27 -3.73
CA ASP A 3 5.61 -5.95 -5.15
C ASP A 3 4.59 -4.91 -5.58
N ALA A 4 3.37 -5.00 -5.08
CA ALA A 4 2.33 -4.02 -5.39
C ALA A 4 2.72 -2.64 -4.87
N ILE A 5 3.31 -2.57 -3.67
CA ILE A 5 3.75 -1.31 -3.09
C ILE A 5 4.90 -0.71 -3.90
N ASN A 6 5.80 -1.56 -4.41
CA ASN A 6 6.91 -1.10 -5.23
C ASN A 6 6.45 -0.55 -6.58
N GLU A 7 5.44 -1.16 -7.17
CA GLU A 7 4.91 -0.72 -8.47
C GLU A 7 4.05 0.53 -8.36
N LEU A 8 3.37 0.72 -7.23
CA LEU A 8 2.49 1.86 -7.02
C LEU A 8 3.26 3.01 -6.38
N ASN A 9 2.72 4.22 -6.55
CA ASN A 9 3.30 5.41 -5.93
C ASN A 9 3.08 5.37 -4.42
N LYS A 10 4.17 5.27 -3.67
CA LYS A 10 4.11 5.19 -2.20
C LYS A 10 3.47 6.42 -1.56
N ASN A 11 3.64 7.60 -2.17
CA ASN A 11 3.00 8.81 -1.66
C ASN A 11 1.49 8.71 -1.74
N SER A 12 0.98 8.19 -2.84
CA SER A 12 -0.47 7.99 -3.02
C SER A 12 -1.01 6.98 -2.01
N ILE A 13 -0.28 5.89 -1.80
CA ILE A 13 -0.67 4.87 -0.83
C ILE A 13 -0.67 5.46 0.58
N ALA A 14 0.36 6.23 0.93
CA ALA A 14 0.44 6.86 2.25
C ALA A 14 -0.73 7.79 2.50
N LYS A 15 -1.09 8.60 1.52
CA LYS A 15 -2.22 9.51 1.63
C LYS A 15 -3.56 8.78 1.74
N ALA A 16 -3.73 7.73 0.96
CA ALA A 16 -4.98 6.98 0.94
C ALA A 16 -5.20 6.12 2.18
N THR A 17 -4.12 5.58 2.72
CA THR A 17 -4.21 4.64 3.86
C THR A 17 -3.90 5.28 5.21
N GLY A 18 -3.27 6.46 5.21
CA GLY A 18 -2.83 7.09 6.44
C GLY A 18 -1.56 6.49 7.01
N ILE A 19 -0.92 5.55 6.31
CA ILE A 19 0.34 4.96 6.74
C ILE A 19 1.47 5.91 6.35
N SER A 20 2.47 6.09 7.23
CA SER A 20 3.55 7.00 6.94
C SER A 20 4.38 6.51 5.74
N TYR A 21 4.83 7.45 4.94
CA TYR A 21 5.69 7.15 3.79
C TYR A 21 6.95 6.39 4.21
N GLY A 22 7.53 6.79 5.34
CA GLY A 22 8.73 6.12 5.85
C GLY A 22 8.53 4.65 6.13
N ARG A 23 7.36 4.28 6.68
CA ARG A 23 7.05 2.87 6.92
C ARG A 23 6.91 2.09 5.62
N LEU A 24 6.22 2.67 4.65
CA LEU A 24 6.05 2.02 3.35
C LEU A 24 7.40 1.81 2.66
N ARG A 25 8.25 2.79 2.76
CA ARG A 25 9.59 2.71 2.19
C ARG A 25 10.42 1.62 2.86
N LYS A 26 10.39 1.54 4.19
CA LYS A 26 11.10 0.52 4.95
C LYS A 26 10.58 -0.88 4.62
N PHE A 27 9.28 -1.03 4.51
CA PHE A 27 8.69 -2.31 4.13
C PHE A 27 9.11 -2.70 2.71
N SER A 28 9.07 -1.76 1.79
CA SER A 28 9.46 -1.97 0.41
C SER A 28 10.91 -2.39 0.26
N SER A 29 11.80 -1.84 1.08
CA SER A 29 13.23 -2.17 1.04
C SER A 29 13.60 -3.41 1.86
N GLY A 30 12.64 -3.99 2.58
CA GLY A 30 12.89 -5.19 3.36
C GLY A 30 13.31 -4.96 4.79
N LEU A 31 13.38 -3.70 5.23
CA LEU A 31 13.75 -3.37 6.61
C LEU A 31 12.65 -3.77 7.60
N ILE A 32 11.40 -3.69 7.17
CA ILE A 32 10.24 -4.19 7.92
C ILE A 32 9.74 -5.44 7.22
N LYS A 33 9.68 -6.57 7.94
CA LYS A 33 9.27 -7.84 7.35
C LYS A 33 7.76 -7.89 7.07
N GLU A 34 6.96 -7.36 7.98
CA GLU A 34 5.51 -7.37 7.87
C GLU A 34 4.91 -6.08 8.39
N LEU A 35 3.81 -5.67 7.78
CA LEU A 35 3.02 -4.56 8.28
C LEU A 35 2.04 -5.08 9.32
N THR A 36 1.52 -4.17 10.18
CA THR A 36 0.50 -4.57 11.14
C THR A 36 -0.76 -5.01 10.41
N PRO A 37 -1.62 -5.86 11.05
CA PRO A 37 -2.88 -6.26 10.41
C PRO A 37 -3.75 -5.08 9.99
N GLU A 38 -3.77 -4.01 10.77
CA GLU A 38 -4.52 -2.80 10.44
C GLU A 38 -3.98 -2.14 9.17
N GLU A 39 -2.66 -2.05 9.06
CA GLU A 39 -2.03 -1.46 7.89
C GLU A 39 -2.29 -2.31 6.65
N GLN A 40 -2.18 -3.62 6.78
CA GLN A 40 -2.46 -4.54 5.68
C GLN A 40 -3.89 -4.40 5.20
N GLU A 41 -4.85 -4.31 6.11
CA GLU A 41 -6.25 -4.14 5.75
C GLU A 41 -6.49 -2.85 4.98
N LYS A 42 -5.88 -1.76 5.43
CA LYS A 42 -6.01 -0.47 4.75
C LYS A 42 -5.45 -0.53 3.33
N ILE A 43 -4.33 -1.20 3.15
CA ILE A 43 -3.72 -1.35 1.83
C ILE A 43 -4.59 -2.23 0.94
N TYR A 44 -5.13 -3.34 1.45
CA TYR A 44 -6.02 -4.20 0.68
C TYR A 44 -7.25 -3.43 0.21
N LYS A 45 -7.86 -2.63 1.08
CA LYS A 45 -9.01 -1.82 0.69
C LYS A 45 -8.66 -0.84 -0.42
N TYR A 46 -7.49 -0.24 -0.33
CA TYR A 46 -7.02 0.68 -1.36
C TYR A 46 -6.80 -0.04 -2.70
N LEU A 47 -6.18 -1.22 -2.67
CA LEU A 47 -5.95 -2.01 -3.88
C LEU A 47 -7.26 -2.46 -4.53
N ILE A 48 -8.24 -2.86 -3.72
CA ILE A 48 -9.56 -3.24 -4.21
C ILE A 48 -10.23 -2.04 -4.89
N LYS A 49 -10.11 -0.86 -4.31
CA LYS A 49 -10.65 0.36 -4.90
C LYS A 49 -10.04 0.64 -6.26
N LEU A 50 -8.72 0.50 -6.37
CA LEU A 50 -8.02 0.70 -7.64
C LEU A 50 -8.47 -0.32 -8.68
N ALA A 51 -8.57 -1.59 -8.30
CA ALA A 51 -9.01 -2.64 -9.21
C ALA A 51 -10.41 -2.36 -9.73
N ASN A 52 -11.32 -1.89 -8.87
CA ASN A 52 -12.68 -1.53 -9.28
C ASN A 52 -12.69 -0.37 -10.25
N ARG A 53 -11.83 0.63 -10.04
CA ARG A 53 -11.71 1.76 -10.96
C ARG A 53 -11.24 1.32 -12.34
N PHE A 54 -10.26 0.43 -12.40
CA PHE A 54 -9.75 -0.09 -13.67
C PHE A 54 -10.78 -0.94 -14.39
N LYS A 55 -11.59 -1.70 -13.65
CA LYS A 55 -12.66 -2.51 -14.24
C LYS A 55 -13.75 -1.67 -14.89
N LYS A 56 -14.02 -0.51 -14.35
CA LYS A 56 -15.05 0.39 -14.88
C LYS A 56 -14.57 1.23 -16.06
N GLY A 57 -13.28 1.37 -16.17
CA GLY A 57 -12.68 2.10 -17.28
C GLY A 57 -12.62 1.25 -18.49
#